data_ebf345d77366d0b4ef411af94e416883
#
_entry.id   ebf345d77366d0b4ef411af94e416883
#
_cell.length_a   1.000
_cell.length_b   1.000
_cell.length_c   1.000
_cell.angle_alpha   90.00
_cell.angle_beta   90.00
_cell.angle_gamma   90.00
#
_symmetry.space_group_name_H-M   'P 1'
#
loop_
_entity.id
_entity.type
_entity.pdbx_description
1 polymer ?
#
loop_
_entity_poly.entity_id
_entity_poly.type
_entity_poly.pdbx_seq_one_letter_code
_entity_poly.pdbx_strand_id
1 'polypeptide(L)'
;MNQYEEICKDMGLRAKAAAFELAQLDQGTLDAALLAIADAVEAQTDEIMAANKEDLDKSGDYNVPQTMIDRLTLTPNRIAQMAEGVRQVAALESPVGSVMETITRPNGLTIEKRAVPFGVI
;
A
#
# COMPACT_ATOMS: atom_id res chain seq x y z
N MET A 1 17.22 -21.80 11.21
CA MET A 1 16.22 -20.79 10.84
C MET A 1 14.86 -21.42 11.05
N ASN A 2 13.94 -20.78 11.74
CA ASN A 2 12.62 -21.36 11.92
C ASN A 2 11.75 -21.08 10.67
N GLN A 3 10.65 -21.81 10.52
CA GLN A 3 9.74 -21.68 9.37
C GLN A 3 9.28 -20.24 9.11
N TYR A 4 9.04 -19.47 10.17
CA TYR A 4 8.59 -18.07 10.04
C TYR A 4 9.71 -17.14 9.53
N GLU A 5 10.95 -17.38 9.92
CA GLU A 5 12.10 -16.63 9.41
C GLU A 5 12.29 -16.82 7.89
N GLU A 6 12.08 -18.06 7.41
CA GLU A 6 12.17 -18.38 5.98
C GLU A 6 11.03 -17.70 5.19
N ILE A 7 9.80 -17.76 5.71
CA ILE A 7 8.63 -17.09 5.10
C ILE A 7 8.86 -15.57 5.03
N CYS A 8 9.24 -14.94 6.13
CA CYS A 8 9.49 -13.50 6.16
C CYS A 8 10.62 -13.09 5.22
N LYS A 9 11.69 -13.88 5.13
CA LYS A 9 12.81 -13.65 4.22
C LYS A 9 12.36 -13.71 2.75
N ASP A 10 11.59 -14.74 2.38
CA ASP A 10 11.06 -14.89 1.02
C ASP A 10 10.14 -13.72 0.67
N MET A 11 9.20 -13.37 1.54
CA MET A 11 8.31 -12.22 1.36
C MET A 11 9.11 -10.92 1.16
N GLY A 12 10.13 -10.68 1.97
CA GLY A 12 10.99 -9.49 1.87
C GLY A 12 11.78 -9.44 0.55
N LEU A 13 12.29 -10.57 0.09
CA LEU A 13 13.02 -10.65 -1.20
C LEU A 13 12.07 -10.38 -2.37
N ARG A 14 10.87 -10.96 -2.38
CA ARG A 14 9.86 -10.74 -3.41
C ARG A 14 9.36 -9.29 -3.42
N ALA A 15 9.10 -8.73 -2.25
CA ALA A 15 8.70 -7.33 -2.11
C ALA A 15 9.78 -6.37 -2.63
N LYS A 16 11.07 -6.66 -2.34
CA LYS A 16 12.19 -5.85 -2.84
C LYS A 16 12.32 -5.92 -4.36
N ALA A 17 12.14 -7.09 -4.97
CA ALA A 17 12.13 -7.25 -6.41
C ALA A 17 10.97 -6.45 -7.06
N ALA A 18 9.76 -6.59 -6.51
CA ALA A 18 8.59 -5.84 -6.97
C ALA A 18 8.77 -4.31 -6.83
N ALA A 19 9.36 -3.84 -5.73
CA ALA A 19 9.64 -2.42 -5.51
C ALA A 19 10.59 -1.85 -6.58
N PHE A 20 11.58 -2.63 -7.03
CA PHE A 20 12.48 -2.23 -8.10
C PHE A 20 11.76 -2.08 -9.44
N GLU A 21 10.86 -3.00 -9.77
CA GLU A 21 10.03 -2.91 -10.99
C GLU A 21 9.06 -1.74 -10.92
N LEU A 22 8.35 -1.56 -9.80
CA LEU A 22 7.41 -0.45 -9.58
C LEU A 22 8.09 0.93 -9.72
N ALA A 23 9.35 1.04 -9.31
CA ALA A 23 10.11 2.28 -9.41
C ALA A 23 10.42 2.70 -10.87
N GLN A 24 10.23 1.81 -11.84
CA GLN A 24 10.45 2.08 -13.28
C GLN A 24 9.15 2.47 -14.00
N LEU A 25 8.00 2.33 -13.34
CA LEU A 25 6.70 2.61 -13.95
C LEU A 25 6.40 4.12 -13.95
N ASP A 26 5.67 4.55 -14.97
CA ASP A 26 5.14 5.91 -15.01
C ASP A 26 3.95 6.10 -14.06
N GLN A 27 3.65 7.36 -13.73
CA GLN A 27 2.55 7.73 -12.83
C GLN A 27 1.20 7.16 -13.31
N GLY A 28 0.91 7.26 -14.62
CA GLY A 28 -0.38 6.79 -15.15
C GLY A 28 -0.59 5.30 -14.96
N THR A 29 0.47 4.49 -15.07
CA THR A 29 0.42 3.06 -14.81
C THR A 29 0.18 2.77 -13.32
N LEU A 30 0.81 3.52 -12.42
CA LEU A 30 0.62 3.38 -10.98
C LEU A 30 -0.79 3.81 -10.57
N ASP A 31 -1.31 4.91 -11.10
CA ASP A 31 -2.67 5.38 -10.84
C ASP A 31 -3.71 4.38 -11.34
N ALA A 32 -3.54 3.83 -12.54
CA ALA A 32 -4.42 2.79 -13.07
C ALA A 32 -4.43 1.53 -12.20
N ALA A 33 -3.28 1.12 -11.67
CA ALA A 33 -3.18 0.00 -10.75
C ALA A 33 -3.93 0.28 -9.43
N LEU A 34 -3.81 1.47 -8.85
CA LEU A 34 -4.54 1.89 -7.65
C LEU A 34 -6.06 1.89 -7.91
N LEU A 35 -6.52 2.43 -9.03
CA LEU A 35 -7.93 2.42 -9.38
C LEU A 35 -8.48 0.99 -9.54
N ALA A 36 -7.71 0.10 -10.18
CA ALA A 36 -8.08 -1.31 -10.29
C ALA A 36 -8.16 -2.01 -8.92
N ILE A 37 -7.27 -1.66 -7.98
CA ILE A 37 -7.34 -2.15 -6.59
C ILE A 37 -8.63 -1.66 -5.91
N ALA A 38 -8.98 -0.38 -6.04
CA ALA A 38 -10.20 0.17 -5.47
C ALA A 38 -11.45 -0.55 -6.00
N ASP A 39 -11.52 -0.75 -7.31
CA ASP A 39 -12.62 -1.45 -7.97
C ASP A 39 -12.71 -2.93 -7.53
N ALA A 40 -11.56 -3.61 -7.38
CA ALA A 40 -11.51 -4.98 -6.91
C ALA A 40 -11.97 -5.11 -5.44
N VAL A 41 -11.62 -4.16 -4.57
CA VAL A 41 -12.08 -4.12 -3.17
C VAL A 41 -13.59 -3.98 -3.09
N GLU A 42 -14.20 -3.11 -3.89
CA GLU A 42 -15.67 -2.96 -3.94
C GLU A 42 -16.36 -4.18 -4.56
N ALA A 43 -15.82 -4.73 -5.65
CA ALA A 43 -16.38 -5.89 -6.30
C ALA A 43 -16.38 -7.16 -5.42
N GLN A 44 -15.41 -7.25 -4.49
CA GLN A 44 -15.27 -8.39 -3.58
C GLN A 44 -15.84 -8.12 -2.18
N THR A 45 -16.71 -7.14 -2.02
CA THR A 45 -17.30 -6.76 -0.73
C THR A 45 -17.86 -7.95 0.03
N ASP A 46 -18.64 -8.82 -0.61
CA ASP A 46 -19.29 -9.97 0.04
C ASP A 46 -18.25 -11.00 0.52
N GLU A 47 -17.20 -11.25 -0.25
CA GLU A 47 -16.12 -12.17 0.13
C GLU A 47 -15.30 -11.62 1.31
N ILE A 48 -14.97 -10.33 1.27
CA ILE A 48 -14.28 -9.64 2.37
C ILE A 48 -15.13 -9.66 3.64
N MET A 49 -16.43 -9.41 3.53
CA MET A 49 -17.35 -9.47 4.66
C MET A 49 -17.45 -10.88 5.26
N ALA A 50 -17.47 -11.92 4.43
CA ALA A 50 -17.51 -13.29 4.89
C ALA A 50 -16.23 -13.67 5.66
N ALA A 51 -15.06 -13.32 5.13
CA ALA A 51 -13.77 -13.55 5.81
C ALA A 51 -13.67 -12.76 7.12
N ASN A 52 -14.09 -11.49 7.12
CA ASN A 52 -14.10 -10.67 8.33
C ASN A 52 -15.04 -11.24 9.41
N LYS A 53 -16.18 -11.82 9.02
CA LYS A 53 -17.08 -12.49 9.96
C LYS A 53 -16.40 -13.66 10.65
N GLU A 54 -15.58 -14.46 9.95
CA GLU A 54 -14.83 -15.55 10.56
C GLU A 54 -13.84 -15.04 11.62
N ASP A 55 -13.17 -13.92 11.35
CA ASP A 55 -12.23 -13.31 12.29
C ASP A 55 -12.97 -12.79 13.54
N LEU A 56 -14.14 -12.18 13.36
CA LEU A 56 -15.00 -11.72 14.45
C LEU A 56 -15.51 -12.88 15.31
N ASP A 57 -15.95 -13.96 14.69
CA ASP A 57 -16.43 -15.17 15.39
C ASP A 57 -15.32 -15.80 16.25
N LYS A 58 -14.05 -15.70 15.81
CA LYS A 58 -12.87 -16.19 16.54
C LYS A 58 -12.26 -15.19 17.52
N SER A 59 -12.74 -13.97 17.56
CA SER A 59 -12.14 -12.88 18.37
C SER A 59 -12.06 -13.19 19.86
N GLY A 60 -13.01 -13.96 20.39
CA GLY A 60 -13.00 -14.44 21.77
C GLY A 60 -11.83 -15.37 22.08
N ASP A 61 -11.46 -16.24 21.16
CA ASP A 61 -10.35 -17.21 21.31
C ASP A 61 -8.99 -16.49 21.40
N TYR A 62 -8.90 -15.30 20.80
CA TYR A 62 -7.69 -14.45 20.80
C TYR A 62 -7.73 -13.36 21.88
N ASN A 63 -8.75 -13.34 22.74
CA ASN A 63 -8.94 -12.32 23.78
C ASN A 63 -8.90 -10.88 23.22
N VAL A 64 -9.50 -10.65 22.07
CA VAL A 64 -9.56 -9.33 21.45
C VAL A 64 -10.41 -8.39 22.31
N PRO A 65 -9.87 -7.24 22.79
CA PRO A 65 -10.64 -6.31 23.61
C PRO A 65 -11.86 -5.76 22.85
N GLN A 66 -12.96 -5.51 23.55
CA GLN A 66 -14.21 -5.00 22.96
C GLN A 66 -13.98 -3.70 22.15
N THR A 67 -13.07 -2.84 22.59
CA THR A 67 -12.70 -1.61 21.90
C THR A 67 -12.01 -1.85 20.55
N MET A 68 -11.40 -3.03 20.37
CA MET A 68 -10.77 -3.43 19.13
C MET A 68 -11.73 -4.15 18.18
N ILE A 69 -12.82 -4.73 18.70
CA ILE A 69 -13.85 -5.38 17.89
C ILE A 69 -14.47 -4.39 16.89
N ASP A 70 -14.77 -3.15 17.33
CA ASP A 70 -15.30 -2.13 16.42
C ASP A 70 -14.31 -1.81 15.28
N ARG A 71 -13.01 -1.76 15.58
CA ARG A 71 -11.96 -1.53 14.56
C ARG A 71 -11.78 -2.72 13.62
N LEU A 72 -11.94 -3.93 14.13
CA LEU A 72 -11.89 -5.17 13.35
C LEU A 72 -13.12 -5.30 12.44
N THR A 73 -14.28 -4.83 12.87
CA THR A 73 -15.55 -5.00 12.15
C THR A 73 -15.56 -4.23 10.84
N LEU A 74 -15.75 -4.92 9.74
CA LEU A 74 -16.01 -4.33 8.43
C LEU A 74 -17.52 -4.26 8.17
N THR A 75 -17.91 -3.24 7.44
CA THR A 75 -19.26 -3.06 6.90
C THR A 75 -19.13 -2.70 5.42
N PRO A 76 -20.17 -2.88 4.59
CA PRO A 76 -20.11 -2.46 3.18
C PRO A 76 -19.69 -0.98 3.04
N ASN A 77 -20.17 -0.12 3.94
CA ASN A 77 -19.79 1.30 3.93
C ASN A 77 -18.29 1.51 4.27
N ARG A 78 -17.74 0.77 5.23
CA ARG A 78 -16.29 0.84 5.56
C ARG A 78 -15.45 0.35 4.40
N ILE A 79 -15.88 -0.71 3.70
CA ILE A 79 -15.18 -1.22 2.50
C ILE A 79 -15.24 -0.18 1.37
N ALA A 80 -16.39 0.43 1.11
CA ALA A 80 -16.50 1.52 0.14
C ALA A 80 -15.61 2.73 0.50
N GLN A 81 -15.52 3.09 1.77
CA GLN A 81 -14.61 4.14 2.23
C GLN A 81 -13.13 3.76 2.05
N MET A 82 -12.76 2.50 2.20
CA MET A 82 -11.40 2.03 1.89
C MET A 82 -11.08 2.19 0.41
N ALA A 83 -11.98 1.77 -0.49
CA ALA A 83 -11.84 1.93 -1.93
C ALA A 83 -11.74 3.42 -2.32
N GLU A 84 -12.59 4.27 -1.74
CA GLU A 84 -12.53 5.72 -1.95
C GLU A 84 -11.20 6.31 -1.47
N GLY A 85 -10.67 5.88 -0.34
CA GLY A 85 -9.35 6.28 0.13
C GLY A 85 -8.23 5.94 -0.86
N VAL A 86 -8.30 4.78 -1.50
CA VAL A 86 -7.35 4.39 -2.56
C VAL A 86 -7.50 5.30 -3.80
N ARG A 87 -8.73 5.64 -4.21
CA ARG A 87 -8.97 6.58 -5.32
C ARG A 87 -8.43 7.98 -5.01
N GLN A 88 -8.59 8.44 -3.78
CA GLN A 88 -8.02 9.72 -3.34
C GLN A 88 -6.49 9.72 -3.43
N VAL A 89 -5.83 8.63 -3.07
CA VAL A 89 -4.38 8.48 -3.23
C VAL A 89 -3.98 8.49 -4.70
N ALA A 90 -4.71 7.80 -5.58
CA ALA A 90 -4.47 7.82 -7.03
C ALA A 90 -4.61 9.22 -7.65
N ALA A 91 -5.42 10.10 -7.05
CA ALA A 91 -5.59 11.49 -7.51
C ALA A 91 -4.48 12.45 -7.02
N LEU A 92 -3.57 12.00 -6.15
CA LEU A 92 -2.46 12.82 -5.67
C LEU A 92 -1.33 12.86 -6.72
N GLU A 93 -0.70 14.02 -6.85
CA GLU A 93 0.53 14.13 -7.63
C GLU A 93 1.66 13.34 -6.93
N SER A 94 2.36 12.47 -7.69
CA SER A 94 3.48 11.73 -7.14
C SER A 94 4.66 12.65 -6.84
N PRO A 95 5.23 12.58 -5.64
CA PRO A 95 6.47 13.29 -5.33
C PRO A 95 7.70 12.64 -5.96
N VAL A 96 7.60 11.39 -6.45
CA VAL A 96 8.74 10.64 -7.00
C VAL A 96 9.30 11.32 -8.23
N GLY A 97 10.62 11.55 -8.24
CA GLY A 97 11.30 12.24 -9.32
C GLY A 97 11.25 13.77 -9.26
N SER A 98 10.46 14.36 -8.34
CA SER A 98 10.40 15.81 -8.18
C SER A 98 11.77 16.37 -7.77
N VAL A 99 12.16 17.51 -8.38
CA VAL A 99 13.39 18.23 -8.05
C VAL A 99 13.12 19.15 -6.87
N MET A 100 13.74 18.87 -5.74
CA MET A 100 13.59 19.64 -4.49
C MET A 100 14.56 20.83 -4.45
N GLU A 101 15.74 20.69 -5.06
CA GLU A 101 16.80 21.69 -5.05
C GLU A 101 17.70 21.48 -6.27
N THR A 102 18.18 22.58 -6.87
CA THR A 102 19.16 22.57 -7.97
C THR A 102 20.31 23.47 -7.62
N ILE A 103 21.55 22.95 -7.66
CA ILE A 103 22.77 23.70 -7.39
C ILE A 103 23.67 23.65 -8.63
N THR A 104 24.03 24.80 -9.19
CA THR A 104 25.02 24.90 -10.25
C THR A 104 26.37 25.31 -9.69
N ARG A 105 27.39 24.51 -9.95
CA ARG A 105 28.78 24.78 -9.52
C ARG A 105 29.49 25.70 -10.54
N PRO A 106 30.57 26.42 -10.12
CA PRO A 106 31.32 27.31 -11.01
C PRO A 106 31.90 26.63 -12.25
N ASN A 107 32.12 25.32 -12.21
CA ASN A 107 32.60 24.50 -13.34
C ASN A 107 31.48 24.06 -14.30
N GLY A 108 30.23 24.55 -14.09
CA GLY A 108 29.08 24.22 -14.92
C GLY A 108 28.35 22.92 -14.54
N LEU A 109 28.81 22.17 -13.50
CA LEU A 109 28.13 20.98 -13.02
C LEU A 109 26.81 21.36 -12.34
N THR A 110 25.70 20.78 -12.79
CA THR A 110 24.38 20.90 -12.15
C THR A 110 24.11 19.66 -11.31
N ILE A 111 23.77 19.89 -10.03
CA ILE A 111 23.45 18.88 -9.04
C ILE A 111 21.98 19.08 -8.66
N GLU A 112 21.18 18.04 -8.78
CA GLU A 112 19.77 18.06 -8.38
C GLU A 112 19.53 17.12 -7.21
N LYS A 113 18.78 17.62 -6.22
CA LYS A 113 18.23 16.81 -5.13
C LYS A 113 16.83 16.36 -5.53
N ARG A 114 16.66 15.07 -5.82
CA ARG A 114 15.40 14.50 -6.26
C ARG A 114 14.79 13.57 -5.22
N ALA A 115 13.45 13.57 -5.13
CA ALA A 115 12.72 12.57 -4.36
C ALA A 115 12.80 11.22 -5.07
N VAL A 116 13.03 10.16 -4.29
CA VAL A 116 13.10 8.77 -4.77
C VAL A 116 12.10 7.90 -4.00
N PRO A 117 11.66 6.75 -4.56
CA PRO A 117 10.78 5.83 -3.83
C PRO A 117 11.39 5.40 -2.50
N PHE A 118 10.55 5.22 -1.47
CA PHE A 118 11.00 4.79 -0.15
C PHE A 118 11.49 3.32 -0.17
N GLY A 119 11.00 2.53 -1.09
CA GLY A 119 11.25 1.10 -1.19
C GLY A 119 10.27 0.28 -0.35
N VAL A 120 10.77 -0.83 0.19
CA VAL A 120 9.96 -1.72 1.06
C VAL A 120 10.04 -1.23 2.50
N ILE A 121 8.90 -1.00 3.09
CA ILE A 121 8.75 -0.61 4.51
C ILE A 121 8.45 -1.85 5.35
#